data_c1693946f5b1dfe84ed705e78f0b1ff9
#
_entry.id   c1693946f5b1dfe84ed705e78f0b1ff9
#
_cell.length_a   1.000
_cell.length_b   1.000
_cell.length_c   1.000
_cell.angle_alpha   90.00
_cell.angle_beta   90.00
_cell.angle_gamma   90.00
#
_symmetry.space_group_name_H-M   'P 1'
#
loop_
_entity.id
_entity.type
_entity.pdbx_description
1 polymer ?
#
loop_
_entity_poly.entity_id
_entity_poly.type
_entity_poly.pdbx_seq_one_letter_code
_entity_poly.pdbx_strand_id
1 'polypeptide(L)'
;MELNERIHAMPPIVVDAGALDLLPEHVPAQVVITPHVGELARLLNRIEHTDIDVDDVYAEPLAYARRAHELTGATVLLKGAVTIVVGEDGDGEERVILSGRAPAWLATAGAGDVLAGMLGAMLAQQDDMLADDPALVPEVAAAAAYLHGLAAAAESQSDQRGWHRPRIYGQSHHHHFGTIGHPIVASDIIDGIRTAFMELLQ
;
A
#
# COMPACT_ATOMS: atom_id res chain seq x y z
N MET A 1 31.17 -0.34 -8.62
CA MET A 1 29.83 0.26 -8.67
C MET A 1 29.04 -0.35 -7.52
N GLU A 2 28.81 0.43 -6.50
CA GLU A 2 28.09 -0.01 -5.31
C GLU A 2 26.62 -0.30 -5.63
N LEU A 3 25.95 -1.08 -4.76
CA LEU A 3 24.54 -1.49 -4.96
C LEU A 3 23.63 -0.28 -5.15
N ASN A 4 23.83 0.78 -4.38
CA ASN A 4 23.07 2.04 -4.47
C ASN A 4 23.18 2.72 -5.85
N GLU A 5 24.41 2.81 -6.42
CA GLU A 5 24.58 3.41 -7.76
C GLU A 5 23.83 2.61 -8.85
N ARG A 6 23.72 1.29 -8.67
CA ARG A 6 22.97 0.43 -9.60
C ARG A 6 21.47 0.63 -9.46
N ILE A 7 20.97 0.80 -8.24
CA ILE A 7 19.54 1.00 -7.99
C ILE A 7 19.05 2.35 -8.56
N HIS A 8 19.84 3.41 -8.48
CA HIS A 8 19.50 4.71 -9.09
C HIS A 8 19.37 4.67 -10.63
N ALA A 9 20.05 3.72 -11.28
CA ALA A 9 19.98 3.56 -12.72
C ALA A 9 18.93 2.52 -13.17
N MET A 10 18.18 1.93 -12.24
CA MET A 10 17.14 0.95 -12.53
C MET A 10 15.77 1.64 -12.66
N PRO A 11 14.82 1.03 -13.40
CA PRO A 11 13.44 1.48 -13.36
C PRO A 11 12.85 1.39 -11.95
N PRO A 12 11.66 1.95 -11.68
CA PRO A 12 11.00 1.82 -10.39
C PRO A 12 10.92 0.36 -9.90
N ILE A 13 11.19 0.16 -8.62
CA ILE A 13 11.30 -1.17 -8.01
C ILE A 13 10.26 -1.29 -6.89
N VAL A 14 9.53 -2.40 -6.86
CA VAL A 14 8.68 -2.79 -5.73
C VAL A 14 9.40 -3.80 -4.87
N VAL A 15 9.49 -3.54 -3.57
CA VAL A 15 10.10 -4.43 -2.56
C VAL A 15 9.03 -4.85 -1.56
N ASP A 16 8.71 -6.14 -1.51
CA ASP A 16 7.68 -6.70 -0.64
C ASP A 16 8.16 -7.94 0.12
N ALA A 17 7.45 -8.31 1.17
CA ALA A 17 7.66 -9.52 1.94
C ALA A 17 9.13 -9.71 2.40
N GLY A 18 9.69 -10.90 2.21
CA GLY A 18 11.07 -11.23 2.62
C GLY A 18 12.15 -10.39 1.95
N ALA A 19 11.88 -9.73 0.83
CA ALA A 19 12.83 -8.83 0.18
C ALA A 19 13.09 -7.55 1.00
N LEU A 20 12.18 -7.16 1.89
CA LEU A 20 12.34 -6.04 2.82
C LEU A 20 13.54 -6.23 3.76
N ASP A 21 13.88 -7.48 4.11
CA ASP A 21 15.03 -7.78 4.96
C ASP A 21 16.37 -7.51 4.26
N LEU A 22 16.36 -7.43 2.92
CA LEU A 22 17.53 -7.17 2.08
C LEU A 22 17.64 -5.70 1.64
N LEU A 23 16.67 -4.85 2.02
CA LEU A 23 16.67 -3.43 1.66
C LEU A 23 17.95 -2.75 2.18
N PRO A 24 18.72 -2.04 1.33
CA PRO A 24 19.80 -1.18 1.78
C PRO A 24 19.32 -0.12 2.78
N GLU A 25 20.23 0.42 3.58
CA GLU A 25 19.91 1.47 4.55
C GLU A 25 19.28 2.70 3.91
N HIS A 26 19.68 3.02 2.68
CA HIS A 26 19.10 4.13 1.93
C HIS A 26 18.95 3.76 0.46
N VAL A 27 17.79 4.09 -0.12
CA VAL A 27 17.44 3.85 -1.52
C VAL A 27 16.78 5.09 -2.12
N PRO A 28 16.77 5.24 -3.46
CA PRO A 28 16.09 6.37 -4.10
C PRO A 28 14.56 6.26 -4.00
N ALA A 29 13.87 7.39 -4.13
CA ALA A 29 12.41 7.52 -3.99
C ALA A 29 11.60 6.63 -4.96
N GLN A 30 12.18 6.24 -6.10
CA GLN A 30 11.59 5.30 -7.06
C GLN A 30 11.49 3.86 -6.55
N VAL A 31 12.11 3.55 -5.41
CA VAL A 31 11.92 2.26 -4.72
C VAL A 31 10.69 2.36 -3.84
N VAL A 32 9.69 1.51 -4.11
CA VAL A 32 8.47 1.43 -3.31
C VAL A 32 8.54 0.20 -2.42
N ILE A 33 8.49 0.39 -1.11
CA ILE A 33 8.36 -0.70 -0.15
C ILE A 33 6.89 -0.87 0.26
N THR A 34 6.43 -2.12 0.39
CA THR A 34 5.01 -2.42 0.65
C THR A 34 4.81 -3.24 1.95
N PRO A 35 5.33 -2.78 3.10
CA PRO A 35 5.21 -3.52 4.35
C PRO A 35 3.77 -3.57 4.88
N HIS A 36 3.39 -4.63 5.57
CA HIS A 36 2.36 -4.58 6.58
C HIS A 36 2.98 -4.16 7.94
N VAL A 37 2.17 -3.88 8.95
CA VAL A 37 2.64 -3.34 10.24
C VAL A 37 3.75 -4.17 10.90
N GLY A 38 3.66 -5.51 10.84
CA GLY A 38 4.70 -6.37 11.41
C GLY A 38 6.00 -6.39 10.60
N GLU A 39 5.94 -6.20 9.28
CA GLU A 39 7.11 -6.03 8.41
C GLU A 39 7.76 -4.67 8.66
N LEU A 40 6.94 -3.62 8.82
CA LEU A 40 7.43 -2.29 9.14
C LEU A 40 8.16 -2.23 10.48
N ALA A 41 7.59 -2.84 11.53
CA ALA A 41 8.26 -2.95 12.83
C ALA A 41 9.62 -3.65 12.72
N ARG A 42 9.69 -4.81 12.01
CA ARG A 42 10.95 -5.52 11.77
C ARG A 42 11.97 -4.69 10.99
N LEU A 43 11.54 -4.00 9.95
CA LEU A 43 12.40 -3.13 9.14
C LEU A 43 13.02 -2.03 10.00
N LEU A 44 12.22 -1.32 10.78
CA LEU A 44 12.67 -0.24 11.65
C LEU A 44 13.60 -0.78 12.76
N ASN A 45 13.25 -1.91 13.40
CA ASN A 45 14.09 -2.55 14.41
C ASN A 45 15.45 -2.93 13.84
N ARG A 46 15.51 -3.40 12.58
CA ARG A 46 16.77 -3.72 11.91
C ARG A 46 17.64 -2.49 11.66
N ILE A 47 17.02 -1.39 11.20
CA ILE A 47 17.75 -0.17 10.81
C ILE A 47 18.23 0.59 12.06
N GLU A 48 17.38 0.73 13.06
CA GLU A 48 17.62 1.59 14.22
C GLU A 48 18.15 0.82 15.45
N HIS A 49 18.25 -0.51 15.37
CA HIS A 49 18.61 -1.37 16.50
C HIS A 49 17.70 -1.16 17.72
N THR A 50 16.39 -0.99 17.49
CA THR A 50 15.35 -0.79 18.49
C THR A 50 14.52 -2.05 18.71
N ASP A 51 13.55 -2.00 19.60
CA ASP A 51 12.58 -3.07 19.90
C ASP A 51 11.15 -2.49 19.82
N ILE A 52 10.77 -2.03 18.63
CA ILE A 52 9.43 -1.51 18.34
C ILE A 52 8.46 -2.69 18.28
N ASP A 53 7.39 -2.63 19.08
CA ASP A 53 6.33 -3.63 19.04
C ASP A 53 5.40 -3.37 17.83
N VAL A 54 4.75 -4.43 17.36
CA VAL A 54 3.73 -4.36 16.31
C VAL A 54 2.55 -3.49 16.75
N ASP A 55 2.20 -3.53 18.04
CA ASP A 55 1.12 -2.73 18.62
C ASP A 55 1.45 -1.23 18.62
N ASP A 56 2.72 -0.84 18.74
CA ASP A 56 3.16 0.55 18.60
C ASP A 56 2.90 1.07 17.18
N VAL A 57 3.22 0.26 16.17
CA VAL A 57 2.95 0.61 14.77
C VAL A 57 1.45 0.68 14.49
N TYR A 58 0.65 -0.20 15.10
CA TYR A 58 -0.81 -0.12 14.99
C TYR A 58 -1.39 1.14 15.63
N ALA A 59 -0.81 1.61 16.73
CA ALA A 59 -1.25 2.80 17.43
C ALA A 59 -0.98 4.08 16.63
N GLU A 60 0.17 4.15 15.96
CA GLU A 60 0.62 5.36 15.24
C GLU A 60 1.15 5.04 13.82
N PRO A 61 0.35 4.41 12.93
CA PRO A 61 0.84 3.86 11.67
C PRO A 61 1.44 4.93 10.73
N LEU A 62 0.89 6.14 10.73
CA LEU A 62 1.43 7.23 9.92
C LEU A 62 2.80 7.68 10.42
N ALA A 63 2.99 7.78 11.74
CA ALA A 63 4.27 8.19 12.31
C ALA A 63 5.38 7.19 11.95
N TYR A 64 5.08 5.89 12.03
CA TYR A 64 6.04 4.86 11.66
C TYR A 64 6.27 4.73 10.16
N ALA A 65 5.26 4.99 9.32
CA ALA A 65 5.45 5.06 7.86
C ALA A 65 6.37 6.23 7.46
N ARG A 66 6.18 7.41 8.06
CA ARG A 66 7.06 8.57 7.90
C ARG A 66 8.49 8.26 8.30
N ARG A 67 8.65 7.67 9.48
CA ARG A 67 9.96 7.28 10.01
C ARG A 67 10.70 6.32 9.07
N ALA A 68 9.99 5.35 8.48
CA ALA A 68 10.56 4.45 7.50
C ALA A 68 10.97 5.18 6.21
N HIS A 69 10.15 6.11 5.73
CA HIS A 69 10.48 6.96 4.58
C HIS A 69 11.73 7.80 4.86
N GLU A 70 11.78 8.52 5.97
CA GLU A 70 12.92 9.36 6.38
C GLU A 70 14.23 8.56 6.47
N LEU A 71 14.17 7.35 7.03
CA LEU A 71 15.36 6.50 7.23
C LEU A 71 15.83 5.84 5.94
N THR A 72 14.90 5.43 5.08
CA THR A 72 15.23 4.63 3.89
C THR A 72 15.29 5.42 2.60
N GLY A 73 14.64 6.57 2.51
CA GLY A 73 14.40 7.31 1.27
C GLY A 73 13.36 6.65 0.34
N ALA A 74 12.87 5.45 0.67
CA ALA A 74 11.88 4.74 -0.16
C ALA A 74 10.51 5.39 -0.10
N THR A 75 9.73 5.29 -1.16
CA THR A 75 8.27 5.46 -1.06
C THR A 75 7.70 4.30 -0.25
N VAL A 76 6.99 4.60 0.83
CA VAL A 76 6.41 3.61 1.75
C VAL A 76 4.92 3.44 1.48
N LEU A 77 4.48 2.27 1.10
CA LEU A 77 3.08 1.87 1.04
C LEU A 77 2.80 0.93 2.22
N LEU A 78 2.37 1.47 3.35
CA LEU A 78 2.01 0.68 4.53
C LEU A 78 0.62 0.07 4.36
N LYS A 79 0.59 -1.27 4.27
CA LYS A 79 -0.66 -2.05 4.16
C LYS A 79 -1.40 -2.09 5.50
N GLY A 80 -2.71 -1.75 5.48
CA GLY A 80 -3.57 -1.77 6.67
C GLY A 80 -5.05 -1.61 6.32
N ALA A 81 -5.90 -1.44 7.33
CA ALA A 81 -7.33 -1.12 7.14
C ALA A 81 -7.51 0.18 6.35
N VAL A 82 -6.61 1.12 6.53
CA VAL A 82 -6.33 2.24 5.65
C VAL A 82 -4.91 2.05 5.16
N THR A 83 -4.72 1.98 3.85
CA THR A 83 -3.38 1.99 3.27
C THR A 83 -2.83 3.40 3.30
N ILE A 84 -1.61 3.55 3.80
CA ILE A 84 -0.91 4.83 3.93
C ILE A 84 0.26 4.82 2.95
N VAL A 85 0.33 5.82 2.08
CA VAL A 85 1.49 6.04 1.22
C VAL A 85 2.21 7.30 1.68
N VAL A 86 3.51 7.17 1.90
CA VAL A 86 4.42 8.30 2.25
C VAL A 86 5.55 8.32 1.24
N GLY A 87 5.82 9.48 0.71
CA GLY A 87 6.91 9.74 -0.23
C GLY A 87 7.20 11.23 -0.31
N GLU A 88 7.88 11.68 -1.36
CA GLU A 88 8.19 13.09 -1.62
C GLU A 88 7.42 13.56 -2.85
N ASP A 89 7.09 14.84 -2.89
CA ASP A 89 6.59 15.53 -4.09
C ASP A 89 7.74 16.16 -4.90
N GLY A 90 7.38 16.85 -6.00
CA GLY A 90 8.37 17.47 -6.90
C GLY A 90 9.23 18.57 -6.28
N ASP A 91 8.84 19.11 -5.14
CA ASP A 91 9.58 20.12 -4.39
C ASP A 91 10.43 19.48 -3.26
N GLY A 92 10.38 18.17 -3.11
CA GLY A 92 11.03 17.42 -2.03
C GLY A 92 10.32 17.53 -0.68
N GLU A 93 9.05 17.96 -0.70
CA GLU A 93 8.22 18.01 0.50
C GLU A 93 7.50 16.66 0.70
N GLU A 94 7.24 16.33 1.96
CA GLU A 94 6.55 15.11 2.30
C GLU A 94 5.15 15.03 1.66
N ARG A 95 4.90 13.92 0.97
CA ARG A 95 3.61 13.58 0.39
C ARG A 95 2.97 12.41 1.13
N VAL A 96 1.77 12.63 1.69
CA VAL A 96 0.99 11.58 2.36
C VAL A 96 -0.33 11.37 1.63
N ILE A 97 -0.60 10.13 1.22
CA ILE A 97 -1.85 9.74 0.57
C ILE A 97 -2.48 8.58 1.33
N LEU A 98 -3.78 8.66 1.60
CA LEU A 98 -4.54 7.64 2.31
C LEU A 98 -5.55 6.96 1.40
N SER A 99 -5.58 5.64 1.38
CA SER A 99 -6.57 4.84 0.67
C SER A 99 -7.34 3.96 1.66
N GLY A 100 -8.62 4.27 1.88
CA GLY A 100 -9.49 3.59 2.86
C GLY A 100 -10.68 2.85 2.24
N ARG A 101 -10.64 2.53 0.95
CA ARG A 101 -11.79 1.99 0.21
C ARG A 101 -11.77 0.47 0.00
N ALA A 102 -11.00 -0.25 0.77
CA ALA A 102 -10.93 -1.70 0.65
C ALA A 102 -11.96 -2.40 1.57
N PRO A 103 -12.60 -3.49 1.13
CA PRO A 103 -13.44 -4.31 1.99
C PRO A 103 -12.58 -5.13 2.96
N ALA A 104 -13.14 -5.51 4.11
CA ALA A 104 -12.45 -6.35 5.08
C ALA A 104 -12.02 -7.72 4.51
N TRP A 105 -12.72 -8.22 3.49
CA TRP A 105 -12.40 -9.46 2.77
C TRP A 105 -11.08 -9.44 2.03
N LEU A 106 -10.49 -8.25 1.84
CA LEU A 106 -9.16 -8.11 1.28
C LEU A 106 -8.06 -8.64 2.21
N ALA A 107 -8.36 -8.86 3.49
CA ALA A 107 -7.45 -9.51 4.45
C ALA A 107 -7.35 -11.02 4.21
N THR A 108 -7.00 -11.43 2.99
CA THR A 108 -6.79 -12.82 2.56
C THR A 108 -5.34 -13.07 2.17
N ALA A 109 -4.89 -14.31 2.33
CA ALA A 109 -3.52 -14.70 1.97
C ALA A 109 -3.27 -14.48 0.47
N GLY A 110 -2.12 -13.90 0.12
CA GLY A 110 -1.74 -13.58 -1.27
C GLY A 110 -2.29 -12.26 -1.80
N ALA A 111 -3.18 -11.56 -1.09
CA ALA A 111 -3.66 -10.24 -1.51
C ALA A 111 -2.53 -9.20 -1.63
N GLY A 112 -1.53 -9.29 -0.76
CA GLY A 112 -0.32 -8.44 -0.83
C GLY A 112 0.48 -8.69 -2.10
N ASP A 113 0.63 -9.95 -2.51
CA ASP A 113 1.35 -10.31 -3.74
C ASP A 113 0.62 -9.75 -4.97
N VAL A 114 -0.72 -9.76 -4.98
CA VAL A 114 -1.53 -9.15 -6.05
C VAL A 114 -1.30 -7.64 -6.09
N LEU A 115 -1.30 -6.96 -4.93
CA LEU A 115 -1.02 -5.53 -4.85
C LEU A 115 0.39 -5.21 -5.37
N ALA A 116 1.40 -5.96 -4.95
CA ALA A 116 2.78 -5.76 -5.40
C ALA A 116 2.92 -5.95 -6.92
N GLY A 117 2.25 -6.97 -7.49
CA GLY A 117 2.21 -7.20 -8.93
C GLY A 117 1.50 -6.08 -9.70
N MET A 118 0.34 -5.62 -9.21
CA MET A 118 -0.39 -4.49 -9.80
C MET A 118 0.45 -3.21 -9.78
N LEU A 119 1.05 -2.91 -8.63
CA LEU A 119 1.91 -1.73 -8.47
C LEU A 119 3.09 -1.79 -9.44
N GLY A 120 3.80 -2.92 -9.51
CA GLY A 120 4.91 -3.11 -10.44
C GLY A 120 4.49 -2.90 -11.90
N ALA A 121 3.32 -3.43 -12.31
CA ALA A 121 2.79 -3.23 -13.65
C ALA A 121 2.43 -1.76 -13.93
N MET A 122 1.84 -1.06 -12.96
CA MET A 122 1.47 0.36 -13.10
C MET A 122 2.70 1.25 -13.17
N LEU A 123 3.72 1.00 -12.35
CA LEU A 123 5.00 1.72 -12.40
C LEU A 123 5.69 1.50 -13.74
N ALA A 124 5.73 0.25 -14.24
CA ALA A 124 6.34 -0.06 -15.54
C ALA A 124 5.61 0.59 -16.73
N GLN A 125 4.29 0.78 -16.65
CA GLN A 125 3.53 1.49 -17.69
C GLN A 125 3.78 3.00 -17.70
N GLN A 126 4.27 3.55 -16.61
CA GLN A 126 4.55 4.98 -16.44
C GLN A 126 6.06 5.29 -16.47
N ASP A 127 6.90 4.33 -16.88
CA ASP A 127 8.36 4.42 -16.78
C ASP A 127 8.93 5.72 -17.38
N ASP A 128 8.50 6.09 -18.58
CA ASP A 128 8.95 7.34 -19.23
C ASP A 128 8.53 8.58 -18.40
N MET A 129 7.30 8.61 -17.87
CA MET A 129 6.80 9.72 -17.08
C MET A 129 7.51 9.80 -15.72
N LEU A 130 7.76 8.66 -15.09
CA LEU A 130 8.45 8.57 -13.80
C LEU A 130 9.95 8.83 -13.91
N ALA A 131 10.54 8.62 -15.10
CA ALA A 131 11.92 9.03 -15.38
C ALA A 131 12.04 10.56 -15.45
N ASP A 132 11.02 11.24 -15.99
CA ASP A 132 10.96 12.70 -16.05
C ASP A 132 10.55 13.33 -14.71
N ASP A 133 9.64 12.68 -13.97
CA ASP A 133 9.13 13.14 -12.68
C ASP A 133 8.95 11.99 -11.67
N PRO A 134 10.02 11.61 -10.95
CA PRO A 134 9.97 10.55 -9.93
C PRO A 134 9.03 10.87 -8.74
N ALA A 135 8.67 12.13 -8.55
CA ALA A 135 7.75 12.56 -7.48
C ALA A 135 6.31 12.04 -7.68
N LEU A 136 5.99 11.47 -8.84
CA LEU A 136 4.71 10.82 -9.11
C LEU A 136 4.64 9.35 -8.61
N VAL A 137 5.74 8.80 -8.11
CA VAL A 137 5.75 7.41 -7.58
C VAL A 137 4.75 7.20 -6.43
N PRO A 138 4.62 8.10 -5.45
CA PRO A 138 3.61 7.97 -4.39
C PRO A 138 2.17 7.96 -4.93
N GLU A 139 1.86 8.75 -5.95
CA GLU A 139 0.55 8.79 -6.59
C GLU A 139 0.22 7.45 -7.29
N VAL A 140 1.19 6.89 -8.02
CA VAL A 140 1.03 5.58 -8.66
C VAL A 140 0.85 4.49 -7.62
N ALA A 141 1.59 4.54 -6.51
CA ALA A 141 1.44 3.59 -5.41
C ALA A 141 0.05 3.68 -4.75
N ALA A 142 -0.45 4.90 -4.53
CA ALA A 142 -1.78 5.13 -3.99
C ALA A 142 -2.88 4.68 -4.96
N ALA A 143 -2.72 4.93 -6.26
CA ALA A 143 -3.65 4.48 -7.29
C ALA A 143 -3.70 2.94 -7.36
N ALA A 144 -2.56 2.25 -7.24
CA ALA A 144 -2.51 0.79 -7.18
C ALA A 144 -3.28 0.24 -5.97
N ALA A 145 -3.08 0.83 -4.78
CA ALA A 145 -3.81 0.44 -3.58
C ALA A 145 -5.33 0.68 -3.71
N TYR A 146 -5.72 1.78 -4.33
CA TYR A 146 -7.12 2.10 -4.57
C TYR A 146 -7.78 1.11 -5.53
N LEU A 147 -7.14 0.82 -6.67
CA LEU A 147 -7.62 -0.16 -7.66
C LEU A 147 -7.71 -1.57 -7.06
N HIS A 148 -6.74 -1.96 -6.27
CA HIS A 148 -6.72 -3.23 -5.56
C HIS A 148 -7.93 -3.36 -4.61
N GLY A 149 -8.24 -2.30 -3.87
CA GLY A 149 -9.42 -2.22 -3.02
C GLY A 149 -10.74 -2.30 -3.81
N LEU A 150 -10.84 -1.62 -4.96
CA LEU A 150 -12.01 -1.69 -5.85
C LEU A 150 -12.20 -3.09 -6.44
N ALA A 151 -11.11 -3.73 -6.90
CA ALA A 151 -11.16 -5.09 -7.42
C ALA A 151 -11.69 -6.08 -6.37
N ALA A 152 -11.19 -6.00 -5.14
CA ALA A 152 -11.67 -6.80 -4.04
C ALA A 152 -13.14 -6.50 -3.67
N ALA A 153 -13.57 -5.24 -3.74
CA ALA A 153 -14.95 -4.86 -3.49
C ALA A 153 -15.90 -5.43 -4.55
N ALA A 154 -15.51 -5.37 -5.81
CA ALA A 154 -16.28 -5.92 -6.93
C ALA A 154 -16.50 -7.43 -6.76
N GLU A 155 -15.44 -8.19 -6.52
CA GLU A 155 -15.52 -9.65 -6.41
C GLU A 155 -16.18 -10.11 -5.10
N SER A 156 -15.93 -9.44 -3.98
CA SER A 156 -16.60 -9.77 -2.72
C SER A 156 -18.06 -9.31 -2.68
N GLN A 157 -18.52 -8.56 -3.68
CA GLN A 157 -19.85 -7.92 -3.70
C GLN A 157 -20.09 -7.05 -2.45
N SER A 158 -19.03 -6.44 -1.94
CA SER A 158 -19.08 -5.55 -0.79
C SER A 158 -19.18 -4.11 -1.25
N ASP A 159 -20.21 -3.40 -0.82
CA ASP A 159 -20.32 -1.95 -0.98
C ASP A 159 -19.86 -1.19 0.28
N GLN A 160 -19.33 -1.91 1.27
CA GLN A 160 -18.70 -1.31 2.44
C GLN A 160 -17.36 -0.71 2.01
N ARG A 161 -17.33 0.61 1.99
CA ARG A 161 -16.16 1.41 1.63
C ARG A 161 -15.54 2.00 2.90
N GLY A 162 -14.38 1.50 3.24
CA GLY A 162 -13.61 1.96 4.39
C GLY A 162 -13.95 1.26 5.71
N TRP A 163 -13.27 1.69 6.78
CA TRP A 163 -13.48 1.15 8.11
C TRP A 163 -14.76 1.69 8.72
N HIS A 164 -15.68 0.80 9.07
CA HIS A 164 -16.88 1.13 9.82
C HIS A 164 -16.70 0.68 11.26
N ARG A 165 -16.97 1.59 12.21
CA ARG A 165 -16.95 1.29 13.63
C ARG A 165 -17.86 0.08 13.90
N PRO A 166 -17.37 -0.99 14.57
CA PRO A 166 -18.22 -2.12 14.91
C PRO A 166 -19.39 -1.63 15.74
N ARG A 167 -20.61 -2.06 15.40
CA ARG A 167 -21.81 -1.72 16.17
C ARG A 167 -21.81 -2.47 17.48
N ILE A 168 -22.02 -1.75 18.57
CA ILE A 168 -22.42 -2.34 19.83
C ILE A 168 -23.86 -2.82 19.66
N TYR A 169 -24.12 -4.08 19.93
CA TYR A 169 -25.44 -4.71 19.90
C TYR A 169 -26.46 -3.83 20.62
N GLY A 170 -27.59 -3.50 19.98
CA GLY A 170 -28.77 -2.89 20.61
C GLY A 170 -29.25 -1.55 20.08
N GLN A 171 -28.63 -0.93 19.07
CA GLN A 171 -29.15 0.26 18.42
C GLN A 171 -29.81 -0.07 17.07
N SER A 172 -31.12 -0.26 17.08
CA SER A 172 -31.94 -0.36 15.89
C SER A 172 -32.20 1.04 15.31
N HIS A 173 -31.34 1.52 14.46
CA HIS A 173 -31.69 2.55 13.50
C HIS A 173 -31.48 1.98 12.10
N HIS A 174 -32.55 2.02 11.29
CA HIS A 174 -32.58 1.59 9.89
C HIS A 174 -31.69 2.50 9.02
N HIS A 175 -30.38 2.36 9.14
CA HIS A 175 -29.47 2.85 8.13
C HIS A 175 -29.16 1.68 7.21
N HIS A 176 -29.37 1.86 5.92
CA HIS A 176 -28.92 0.94 4.89
C HIS A 176 -27.40 0.78 5.04
N PHE A 177 -27.00 -0.29 5.74
CA PHE A 177 -25.62 -0.74 5.66
C PHE A 177 -25.49 -1.43 4.32
N GLY A 178 -24.46 -1.03 3.65
CA GLY A 178 -24.10 -1.70 2.47
C GLY A 178 -23.88 -3.21 2.67
N THR A 179 -23.89 -3.95 1.60
CA THR A 179 -23.68 -5.40 1.62
C THR A 179 -22.30 -5.69 2.18
N ILE A 180 -22.23 -6.55 3.21
CA ILE A 180 -20.94 -6.98 3.80
C ILE A 180 -20.11 -7.73 2.76
N GLY A 181 -20.79 -8.34 1.77
CA GLY A 181 -20.16 -9.18 0.76
C GLY A 181 -19.85 -10.59 1.29
N HIS A 182 -18.93 -11.27 0.63
CA HIS A 182 -18.53 -12.64 0.94
C HIS A 182 -16.99 -12.79 0.88
N PRO A 183 -16.42 -13.84 1.50
CA PRO A 183 -14.99 -14.14 1.41
C PRO A 183 -14.52 -14.29 -0.03
N ILE A 184 -13.31 -13.82 -0.27
CA ILE A 184 -12.59 -13.93 -1.55
C ILE A 184 -11.19 -14.49 -1.32
N VAL A 185 -10.57 -15.00 -2.37
CA VAL A 185 -9.18 -15.41 -2.41
C VAL A 185 -8.38 -14.48 -3.35
N ALA A 186 -7.06 -14.57 -3.32
CA ALA A 186 -6.19 -13.68 -4.10
C ALA A 186 -6.47 -13.71 -5.61
N SER A 187 -6.82 -14.88 -6.17
CA SER A 187 -7.18 -15.00 -7.59
C SER A 187 -8.44 -14.21 -7.97
N ASP A 188 -9.42 -14.13 -7.06
CA ASP A 188 -10.66 -13.38 -7.31
C ASP A 188 -10.32 -11.88 -7.46
N ILE A 189 -9.37 -11.36 -6.66
CA ILE A 189 -8.93 -9.96 -6.78
C ILE A 189 -8.37 -9.70 -8.18
N ILE A 190 -7.61 -10.65 -8.75
CA ILE A 190 -7.07 -10.53 -10.11
C ILE A 190 -8.20 -10.44 -11.13
N ASP A 191 -9.22 -11.28 -11.01
CA ASP A 191 -10.39 -11.29 -11.88
C ASP A 191 -11.18 -9.97 -11.78
N GLY A 192 -11.25 -9.39 -10.58
CA GLY A 192 -11.91 -8.10 -10.29
C GLY A 192 -11.21 -6.86 -10.86
N ILE A 193 -9.94 -6.94 -11.25
CA ILE A 193 -9.18 -5.79 -11.76
C ILE A 193 -9.90 -5.14 -12.95
N ARG A 194 -10.39 -5.94 -13.89
CA ARG A 194 -11.11 -5.44 -15.06
C ARG A 194 -12.36 -4.64 -14.68
N THR A 195 -13.13 -5.16 -13.72
CA THR A 195 -14.34 -4.49 -13.22
C THR A 195 -13.99 -3.18 -12.53
N ALA A 196 -12.92 -3.16 -11.73
CA ALA A 196 -12.43 -1.94 -11.08
C ALA A 196 -12.07 -0.83 -12.08
N PHE A 197 -11.39 -1.16 -13.17
CA PHE A 197 -11.11 -0.20 -14.24
C PHE A 197 -12.39 0.30 -14.93
N MET A 198 -13.36 -0.57 -15.17
CA MET A 198 -14.64 -0.15 -15.79
C MET A 198 -15.43 0.81 -14.91
N GLU A 199 -15.38 0.66 -13.58
CA GLU A 199 -16.02 1.59 -12.65
C GLU A 199 -15.40 2.98 -12.65
N LEU A 200 -14.09 3.08 -12.92
CA LEU A 200 -13.40 4.37 -12.98
C LEU A 200 -13.66 5.15 -14.27
N LEU A 201 -14.09 4.47 -15.34
CA LEU A 201 -14.34 5.07 -16.65
C LEU A 201 -15.80 5.53 -16.83
N GLN A 202 -16.66 5.34 -15.84
CA GLN A 202 -18.07 5.79 -15.83
C GLN A 202 -18.21 7.14 -15.12
#